data_75228e83865c50b1f7e7a57b7358265f
#
_entry.id   75228e83865c50b1f7e7a57b7358265f
#
_cell.length_a   1.000
_cell.length_b   1.000
_cell.length_c   1.000
_cell.angle_alpha   90.00
_cell.angle_beta   90.00
_cell.angle_gamma   90.00
#
_symmetry.space_group_name_H-M   'P 1'
#
loop_
_entity.id
_entity.type
_entity.pdbx_description
1 polymer ?
#
loop_
_entity_poly.entity_id
_entity_poly.type
_entity_poly.pdbx_seq_one_letter_code
_entity_poly.pdbx_strand_id
1 'polypeptide(L)'
;MADEVVELFSGTDDLILVGIQRRGVQLAERIAGFIEEREGVRIARGALDITLYRDDLQTIGPRPVVGKTSLPLSLDDRKVVIVDDVLYTGRTVRAAMDELADFGRPSRIALAVLVDRGGRELPIHADVVGKTVQAASHLRVDVLIPDLDGEEGVIIVPREGEG
;
A
#
# COMPACT_ATOMS: atom_id res chain seq x y z
N MET A 1 -2.26 -13.64 -1.88
CA MET A 1 -2.54 -12.42 -1.10
C MET A 1 -4.01 -12.30 -0.70
N ALA A 2 -4.96 -12.41 -1.62
CA ALA A 2 -6.39 -12.29 -1.28
C ALA A 2 -6.83 -13.27 -0.20
N ASP A 3 -6.51 -14.54 -0.33
CA ASP A 3 -6.84 -15.55 0.67
C ASP A 3 -6.19 -15.30 2.02
N GLU A 4 -4.96 -14.81 2.03
CA GLU A 4 -4.22 -14.48 3.25
C GLU A 4 -4.86 -13.29 3.99
N VAL A 5 -5.38 -12.30 3.26
CA VAL A 5 -6.12 -11.17 3.86
C VAL A 5 -7.39 -11.67 4.56
N VAL A 6 -8.17 -12.51 3.89
CA VAL A 6 -9.40 -13.08 4.47
C VAL A 6 -9.07 -13.94 5.69
N GLU A 7 -8.04 -14.76 5.61
CA GLU A 7 -7.59 -15.61 6.72
C GLU A 7 -7.12 -14.78 7.93
N LEU A 8 -6.35 -13.71 7.66
CA LEU A 8 -5.82 -12.82 8.70
C LEU A 8 -6.92 -12.22 9.58
N PHE A 9 -8.06 -11.88 8.98
CA PHE A 9 -9.19 -11.27 9.68
C PHE A 9 -10.33 -12.25 9.99
N SER A 10 -10.15 -13.52 9.68
CA SER A 10 -11.17 -14.57 9.86
C SER A 10 -12.50 -14.23 9.17
N GLY A 11 -12.41 -13.62 7.99
CA GLY A 11 -13.56 -13.24 7.20
C GLY A 11 -13.44 -11.86 6.58
N THR A 12 -14.57 -11.33 6.14
CA THR A 12 -14.64 -10.07 5.38
C THR A 12 -15.45 -8.98 6.07
N ASP A 13 -15.97 -9.24 7.27
CA ASP A 13 -16.82 -8.28 8.00
C ASP A 13 -16.02 -7.02 8.36
N ASP A 14 -16.59 -5.85 8.05
CA ASP A 14 -15.99 -4.54 8.32
C ASP A 14 -14.62 -4.30 7.64
N LEU A 15 -14.27 -5.12 6.66
CA LEU A 15 -13.02 -5.03 5.94
C LEU A 15 -13.04 -3.88 4.93
N ILE A 16 -11.97 -3.10 4.91
CA ILE A 16 -11.70 -2.13 3.86
C ILE A 16 -10.25 -2.26 3.40
N LEU A 17 -10.06 -2.29 2.09
CA LEU A 17 -8.73 -2.24 1.47
C LEU A 17 -8.44 -0.80 1.06
N VAL A 18 -7.32 -0.27 1.53
CA VAL A 18 -6.92 1.11 1.26
C VAL A 18 -5.58 1.09 0.53
N GLY A 19 -5.61 1.44 -0.74
CA GLY A 19 -4.41 1.50 -1.57
C GLY A 19 -3.69 2.83 -1.45
N ILE A 20 -2.36 2.79 -1.40
CA ILE A 20 -1.55 4.00 -1.46
C ILE A 20 -1.39 4.40 -2.94
N GLN A 21 -1.66 5.67 -3.24
CA GLN A 21 -1.53 6.21 -4.60
C GLN A 21 -0.07 6.04 -5.08
N ARG A 22 0.18 5.54 -6.27
CA ARG A 22 -0.81 5.20 -7.31
C ARG A 22 -1.00 3.68 -7.42
N ARG A 23 0.09 2.91 -7.45
CA ARG A 23 0.07 1.46 -7.72
C ARG A 23 -0.62 0.64 -6.63
N GLY A 24 -0.55 1.07 -5.38
CA GLY A 24 -1.26 0.43 -4.28
C GLY A 24 -2.78 0.42 -4.49
N VAL A 25 -3.33 1.46 -5.12
CA VAL A 25 -4.76 1.53 -5.45
C VAL A 25 -5.14 0.46 -6.48
N GLN A 26 -4.34 0.29 -7.52
CA GLN A 26 -4.57 -0.74 -8.54
C GLN A 26 -4.48 -2.15 -7.95
N LEU A 27 -3.51 -2.38 -7.08
CA LEU A 27 -3.34 -3.65 -6.39
C LEU A 27 -4.49 -3.94 -5.43
N ALA A 28 -4.95 -2.93 -4.68
CA ALA A 28 -6.10 -3.05 -3.79
C ALA A 28 -7.37 -3.43 -4.57
N GLU A 29 -7.59 -2.85 -5.74
CA GLU A 29 -8.69 -3.20 -6.64
C GLU A 29 -8.63 -4.67 -7.05
N ARG A 30 -7.46 -5.15 -7.44
CA ARG A 30 -7.27 -6.56 -7.83
C ARG A 30 -7.52 -7.51 -6.67
N ILE A 31 -6.97 -7.21 -5.50
CA ILE A 31 -7.16 -8.04 -4.29
C ILE A 31 -8.63 -8.07 -3.91
N ALA A 32 -9.31 -6.92 -3.88
CA ALA A 32 -10.73 -6.82 -3.59
C ALA A 32 -11.56 -7.63 -4.58
N GLY A 33 -11.25 -7.55 -5.87
CA GLY A 33 -11.92 -8.32 -6.91
C GLY A 33 -11.81 -9.83 -6.70
N PHE A 34 -10.64 -10.34 -6.35
CA PHE A 34 -10.44 -11.75 -6.02
C PHE A 34 -11.23 -12.19 -4.78
N ILE A 35 -11.25 -11.36 -3.74
CA ILE A 35 -12.03 -11.65 -2.52
C ILE A 35 -13.51 -11.69 -2.85
N GLU A 36 -14.01 -10.70 -3.59
CA GLU A 36 -15.43 -10.61 -3.97
C GLU A 36 -15.87 -11.82 -4.80
N GLU A 37 -15.03 -12.24 -5.73
CA GLU A 37 -15.31 -13.40 -6.56
C GLU A 37 -15.40 -14.71 -5.73
N ARG A 38 -14.49 -14.87 -4.77
CA ARG A 38 -14.43 -16.09 -3.93
C ARG A 38 -15.46 -16.12 -2.82
N GLU A 39 -15.68 -14.99 -2.16
CA GLU A 39 -16.53 -14.92 -0.97
C GLU A 39 -17.98 -14.52 -1.28
N GLY A 40 -18.25 -14.04 -2.49
CA GLY A 40 -19.58 -13.60 -2.90
C GLY A 40 -20.06 -12.35 -2.16
N VAL A 41 -19.15 -11.48 -1.75
CA VAL A 41 -19.44 -10.24 -1.00
C VAL A 41 -18.82 -9.04 -1.69
N ARG A 42 -19.25 -7.83 -1.29
CA ARG A 42 -18.61 -6.57 -1.71
C ARG A 42 -17.60 -6.14 -0.67
N ILE A 43 -16.41 -5.74 -1.13
CA ILE A 43 -15.34 -5.23 -0.27
C ILE A 43 -15.22 -3.72 -0.45
N ALA A 44 -15.28 -2.99 0.66
CA ALA A 44 -15.07 -1.55 0.64
C ALA A 44 -13.62 -1.23 0.26
N ARG A 45 -13.44 -0.16 -0.49
CA ARG A 45 -12.14 0.30 -0.99
C ARG A 45 -11.90 1.75 -0.63
N GLY A 46 -10.66 2.12 -0.45
CA GLY A 46 -10.24 3.50 -0.28
C GLY A 46 -8.89 3.74 -0.95
N ALA A 47 -8.55 5.00 -1.08
CA ALA A 47 -7.28 5.44 -1.62
C ALA A 47 -6.66 6.51 -0.73
N LEU A 48 -5.35 6.44 -0.54
CA LEU A 48 -4.56 7.41 0.21
C LEU A 48 -3.57 8.09 -0.71
N ASP A 49 -3.52 9.41 -0.67
CA ASP A 49 -2.38 10.17 -1.15
C ASP A 49 -1.57 10.65 0.06
N ILE A 50 -0.37 10.10 0.21
CA ILE A 50 0.51 10.38 1.35
C ILE A 50 1.43 11.58 1.14
N THR A 51 1.32 12.30 0.03
CA THR A 51 2.27 13.35 -0.34
C THR A 51 2.48 14.37 0.77
N LEU A 52 1.41 14.79 1.47
CA LEU A 52 1.48 15.76 2.56
C LEU A 52 2.00 15.19 3.89
N TYR A 53 2.12 13.88 4.02
CA TYR A 53 2.54 13.17 5.25
C TYR A 53 3.94 12.58 5.14
N ARG A 54 4.62 12.76 4.00
CA ARG A 54 5.95 12.20 3.78
C ARG A 54 7.01 12.93 4.59
N ASP A 55 7.95 12.16 5.14
CA ASP A 55 9.10 12.69 5.91
C ASP A 55 10.00 13.59 5.06
N ASP A 56 10.04 13.37 3.75
CA ASP A 56 10.89 14.07 2.79
C ASP A 56 10.18 15.21 2.04
N LEU A 57 9.02 15.65 2.54
CA LEU A 57 8.21 16.69 1.89
C LEU A 57 9.01 17.97 1.59
N GLN A 58 9.94 18.34 2.47
CA GLN A 58 10.79 19.53 2.28
C GLN A 58 11.81 19.37 1.15
N THR A 59 12.10 18.15 0.75
CA THR A 59 13.04 17.85 -0.35
C THR A 59 12.35 17.65 -1.69
N ILE A 60 11.02 17.56 -1.68
CA ILE A 60 10.19 17.41 -2.88
C ILE A 60 9.88 18.80 -3.43
N GLY A 61 10.62 19.51 -4.05
CA GLY A 61 10.36 20.80 -4.69
C GLY A 61 9.13 21.61 -4.23
N PRO A 62 8.94 22.83 -4.69
CA PRO A 62 7.96 23.78 -4.12
C PRO A 62 6.48 23.43 -4.35
N ARG A 63 6.16 22.45 -5.20
CA ARG A 63 4.78 22.06 -5.52
C ARG A 63 4.65 20.55 -5.61
N PRO A 64 4.48 19.85 -4.46
CA PRO A 64 4.19 18.43 -4.51
C PRO A 64 2.87 18.18 -5.25
N VAL A 65 2.87 17.20 -6.16
CA VAL A 65 1.63 16.75 -6.80
C VAL A 65 0.85 15.94 -5.78
N VAL A 66 -0.31 16.45 -5.39
CA VAL A 66 -1.22 15.78 -4.47
C VAL A 66 -2.29 15.10 -5.29
N GLY A 67 -2.38 13.79 -5.20
CA GLY A 67 -3.47 13.01 -5.78
C GLY A 67 -4.73 13.12 -4.90
N LYS A 68 -5.66 12.22 -5.12
CA LYS A 68 -6.93 12.23 -4.40
C LYS A 68 -6.95 11.16 -3.33
N THR A 69 -7.12 11.57 -2.07
CA THR A 69 -7.51 10.68 -0.98
C THR A 69 -9.02 10.46 -1.03
N SER A 70 -9.46 9.22 -0.99
CA SER A 70 -10.86 8.84 -1.00
C SER A 70 -11.08 7.75 0.05
N LEU A 71 -11.71 8.12 1.17
CA LEU A 71 -11.98 7.22 2.29
C LEU A 71 -13.44 7.40 2.75
N PRO A 72 -14.03 6.39 3.41
CA PRO A 72 -15.32 6.55 4.10
C PRO A 72 -15.25 7.69 5.11
N LEU A 73 -16.41 8.22 5.49
CA LEU A 73 -16.51 9.31 6.49
C LEU A 73 -15.87 8.94 7.83
N SER A 74 -15.94 7.66 8.22
CA SER A 74 -15.28 7.17 9.42
C SER A 74 -14.71 5.78 9.20
N LEU A 75 -13.51 5.56 9.75
CA LEU A 75 -12.85 4.26 9.81
C LEU A 75 -13.02 3.60 11.20
N ASP A 76 -13.79 4.19 12.09
CA ASP A 76 -13.98 3.66 13.45
C ASP A 76 -14.44 2.21 13.42
N ASP A 77 -13.74 1.38 14.22
CA ASP A 77 -13.98 -0.05 14.37
C ASP A 77 -13.84 -0.89 13.10
N ARG A 78 -13.37 -0.30 11.99
CA ARG A 78 -13.14 -1.03 10.76
C ARG A 78 -11.80 -1.78 10.78
N LYS A 79 -11.75 -2.85 10.01
CA LYS A 79 -10.52 -3.61 9.75
C LYS A 79 -9.91 -3.07 8.47
N VAL A 80 -8.80 -2.38 8.58
CA VAL A 80 -8.14 -1.70 7.46
C VAL A 80 -6.94 -2.52 7.00
N VAL A 81 -6.84 -2.76 5.69
CA VAL A 81 -5.63 -3.28 5.06
C VAL A 81 -5.05 -2.18 4.19
N ILE A 82 -3.87 -1.70 4.55
CA ILE A 82 -3.09 -0.81 3.68
C ILE A 82 -2.45 -1.68 2.60
N VAL A 83 -2.61 -1.29 1.34
CA VAL A 83 -2.04 -1.99 0.20
C VAL A 83 -1.03 -1.10 -0.50
N ASP A 84 0.17 -1.61 -0.71
CA ASP A 84 1.22 -0.92 -1.46
C ASP A 84 1.96 -1.90 -2.39
N ASP A 85 2.71 -1.37 -3.33
CA ASP A 85 3.47 -2.17 -4.28
C ASP A 85 4.78 -2.69 -3.68
N VAL A 86 5.61 -1.82 -3.11
CA VAL A 86 6.94 -2.17 -2.57
C VAL A 86 7.11 -1.65 -1.16
N LEU A 87 7.50 -2.54 -0.27
CA LEU A 87 7.91 -2.18 1.09
C LEU A 87 9.44 -2.12 1.15
N TYR A 88 9.97 -0.94 1.51
CA TYR A 88 11.40 -0.68 1.64
C TYR A 88 11.73 -0.24 3.06
N THR A 89 11.84 1.08 3.29
CA THR A 89 12.25 1.63 4.59
C THR A 89 11.16 1.59 5.65
N GLY A 90 9.89 1.56 5.24
CA GLY A 90 8.72 1.67 6.10
C GLY A 90 8.17 3.10 6.19
N ARG A 91 8.84 4.10 5.62
CA ARG A 91 8.44 5.51 5.74
C ARG A 91 7.14 5.82 5.02
N THR A 92 6.89 5.21 3.86
CA THR A 92 5.62 5.34 3.13
C THR A 92 4.45 4.82 3.97
N VAL A 93 4.62 3.66 4.60
CA VAL A 93 3.58 3.06 5.44
C VAL A 93 3.33 3.90 6.69
N ARG A 94 4.37 4.45 7.30
CA ARG A 94 4.22 5.37 8.43
C ARG A 94 3.38 6.58 8.03
N ALA A 95 3.66 7.20 6.88
CA ALA A 95 2.88 8.32 6.36
C ALA A 95 1.41 7.94 6.14
N ALA A 96 1.17 6.74 5.61
CA ALA A 96 -0.19 6.22 5.43
C ALA A 96 -0.92 6.07 6.76
N MET A 97 -0.27 5.54 7.78
CA MET A 97 -0.88 5.41 9.11
C MET A 97 -1.18 6.76 9.75
N ASP A 98 -0.29 7.74 9.58
CA ASP A 98 -0.52 9.12 10.05
C ASP A 98 -1.76 9.72 9.40
N GLU A 99 -1.93 9.54 8.10
CA GLU A 99 -3.11 10.03 7.38
C GLU A 99 -4.39 9.32 7.83
N LEU A 100 -4.35 7.99 7.96
CA LEU A 100 -5.51 7.21 8.41
C LEU A 100 -6.04 7.67 9.78
N ALA A 101 -5.15 8.10 10.66
CA ALA A 101 -5.54 8.59 11.99
C ALA A 101 -6.48 9.81 11.94
N ASP A 102 -6.45 10.58 10.86
CA ASP A 102 -7.36 11.72 10.66
C ASP A 102 -8.79 11.29 10.30
N PHE A 103 -8.99 10.01 9.91
CA PHE A 103 -10.27 9.48 9.46
C PHE A 103 -10.99 8.59 10.49
N GLY A 104 -10.39 8.36 11.64
CA GLY A 104 -10.98 7.57 12.70
C GLY A 104 -10.00 6.61 13.35
N ARG A 105 -10.56 5.71 14.17
CA ARG A 105 -9.79 4.69 14.87
C ARG A 105 -10.22 3.29 14.44
N PRO A 106 -9.53 2.70 13.44
CA PRO A 106 -9.75 1.32 13.05
C PRO A 106 -9.53 0.36 14.23
N SER A 107 -10.25 -0.75 14.24
CA SER A 107 -10.02 -1.80 15.23
C SER A 107 -8.67 -2.51 15.01
N ARG A 108 -8.23 -2.57 13.75
CA ARG A 108 -6.93 -3.12 13.37
C ARG A 108 -6.50 -2.55 12.02
N ILE A 109 -5.21 -2.29 11.89
CA ILE A 109 -4.58 -1.96 10.61
C ILE A 109 -3.57 -3.06 10.28
N ALA A 110 -3.68 -3.64 9.11
CA ALA A 110 -2.74 -4.60 8.55
C ALA A 110 -2.09 -4.03 7.29
N LEU A 111 -0.96 -4.58 6.90
CA LEU A 111 -0.22 -4.17 5.72
C LEU A 111 -0.08 -5.34 4.76
N ALA A 112 -0.47 -5.13 3.51
CA ALA A 112 -0.26 -6.05 2.40
C ALA A 112 0.59 -5.37 1.32
N VAL A 113 1.69 -5.99 0.94
CA VAL A 113 2.58 -5.49 -0.11
C VAL A 113 2.85 -6.56 -1.15
N LEU A 114 2.97 -6.15 -2.41
CA LEU A 114 3.31 -7.09 -3.45
C LEU A 114 4.75 -7.59 -3.30
N VAL A 115 5.67 -6.67 -3.02
CA VAL A 115 7.10 -6.98 -2.85
C VAL A 115 7.64 -6.38 -1.56
N ASP A 116 8.29 -7.22 -0.76
CA ASP A 116 9.14 -6.77 0.35
C ASP A 116 10.60 -6.90 -0.09
N ARG A 117 11.31 -5.78 -0.17
CA ARG A 117 12.71 -5.74 -0.63
C ARG A 117 13.75 -5.68 0.49
N GLY A 118 13.31 -5.72 1.75
CA GLY A 118 14.19 -5.47 2.90
C GLY A 118 14.58 -4.00 3.04
N GLY A 119 15.60 -3.70 3.84
CA GLY A 119 16.14 -2.35 3.98
C GLY A 119 15.36 -1.43 4.90
N ARG A 120 14.68 -1.97 5.92
CA ARG A 120 13.91 -1.17 6.88
C ARG A 120 14.76 -0.13 7.61
N GLU A 121 14.18 1.04 7.77
CA GLU A 121 14.67 2.10 8.68
C GLU A 121 13.72 2.29 9.86
N LEU A 122 12.49 1.81 9.76
CA LEU A 122 11.47 1.83 10.82
C LEU A 122 11.03 0.41 11.15
N PRO A 123 10.54 0.15 12.39
CA PRO A 123 10.10 -1.18 12.82
C PRO A 123 8.71 -1.52 12.24
N ILE A 124 8.63 -1.63 10.93
CA ILE A 124 7.43 -1.94 10.18
C ILE A 124 7.64 -3.23 9.40
N HIS A 125 6.66 -4.11 9.45
CA HIS A 125 6.62 -5.33 8.66
C HIS A 125 5.26 -5.49 7.98
N ALA A 126 5.21 -6.25 6.89
CA ALA A 126 3.96 -6.58 6.23
C ALA A 126 3.36 -7.86 6.81
N ASP A 127 2.03 -7.87 6.95
CA ASP A 127 1.27 -9.05 7.35
C ASP A 127 1.08 -10.01 6.17
N VAL A 128 0.96 -9.46 4.98
CA VAL A 128 0.78 -10.23 3.73
C VAL A 128 1.81 -9.73 2.71
N VAL A 129 2.60 -10.65 2.17
CA VAL A 129 3.65 -10.36 1.19
C VAL A 129 3.47 -11.26 -0.02
N GLY A 130 3.43 -10.65 -1.20
CA GLY A 130 3.39 -11.41 -2.45
C GLY A 130 4.72 -12.10 -2.72
N LYS A 131 5.83 -11.36 -2.65
CA LYS A 131 7.17 -11.89 -2.87
C LYS A 131 8.20 -11.10 -2.07
N THR A 132 9.15 -11.82 -1.47
CA THR A 132 10.33 -11.22 -0.83
C THR A 132 11.51 -11.26 -1.78
N VAL A 133 12.19 -10.13 -1.95
CA VAL A 133 13.43 -10.02 -2.74
C VAL A 133 14.48 -9.29 -1.93
N GLN A 134 15.75 -9.59 -2.20
CA GLN A 134 16.87 -8.84 -1.64
C GLN A 134 17.40 -7.89 -2.71
N ALA A 135 17.42 -6.61 -2.40
CA ALA A 135 17.96 -5.60 -3.31
C ALA A 135 18.89 -4.66 -2.57
N ALA A 136 20.06 -4.43 -3.14
CA ALA A 136 21.05 -3.51 -2.59
C ALA A 136 20.50 -2.07 -2.57
N SER A 137 21.04 -1.22 -1.70
CA SER A 137 20.57 0.15 -1.51
C SER A 137 20.64 1.02 -2.76
N HIS A 138 21.61 0.74 -3.65
CA HIS A 138 21.77 1.47 -4.92
C HIS A 138 20.80 1.01 -6.01
N LEU A 139 19.97 0.00 -5.74
CA LEU A 139 18.98 -0.52 -6.67
C LEU A 139 17.57 -0.07 -6.25
N ARG A 140 16.70 0.02 -7.25
CA ARG A 140 15.28 0.29 -7.10
C ARG A 140 14.49 -0.92 -7.57
N VAL A 141 13.42 -1.24 -6.87
CA VAL A 141 12.46 -2.27 -7.27
C VAL A 141 11.21 -1.56 -7.76
N ASP A 142 10.85 -1.77 -9.01
CA ASP A 142 9.66 -1.19 -9.62
C ASP A 142 8.65 -2.28 -9.93
N VAL A 143 7.40 -2.05 -9.54
CA VAL A 143 6.24 -2.87 -9.93
C VAL A 143 5.58 -2.20 -11.11
N LEU A 144 5.39 -2.96 -12.18
CA LEU A 144 4.75 -2.48 -13.40
C LEU A 144 3.32 -3.03 -13.47
N ILE A 145 2.37 -2.15 -13.70
CA ILE A 145 0.94 -2.46 -13.77
C ILE A 145 0.41 -2.01 -15.13
N PRO A 146 -0.30 -2.88 -15.87
CA PRO A 146 -0.73 -2.58 -17.23
C PRO A 146 -1.45 -1.24 -17.40
N ASP A 147 -2.34 -0.91 -16.48
CA ASP A 147 -3.14 0.32 -16.56
C ASP A 147 -2.30 1.60 -16.41
N LEU A 148 -1.14 1.51 -15.76
CA LEU A 148 -0.25 2.65 -15.49
C LEU A 148 1.01 2.62 -16.36
N ASP A 149 1.53 1.42 -16.63
CA ASP A 149 2.87 1.23 -17.22
C ASP A 149 2.83 0.58 -18.60
N GLY A 150 1.65 0.11 -19.04
CA GLY A 150 1.48 -0.58 -20.32
C GLY A 150 2.02 -2.01 -20.34
N GLU A 151 2.61 -2.48 -19.24
CA GLU A 151 3.14 -3.83 -19.10
C GLU A 151 3.03 -4.30 -17.65
N GLU A 152 3.16 -5.60 -17.43
CA GLU A 152 3.06 -6.20 -16.11
C GLU A 152 4.37 -6.88 -15.72
N GLY A 153 4.83 -6.62 -14.50
CA GLY A 153 6.03 -7.28 -13.99
C GLY A 153 6.64 -6.58 -12.79
N VAL A 154 7.76 -7.12 -12.34
CA VAL A 154 8.60 -6.52 -11.31
C VAL A 154 10.02 -6.48 -11.85
N ILE A 155 10.64 -5.32 -11.85
CA ILE A 155 12.00 -5.12 -12.33
C ILE A 155 12.88 -4.51 -11.25
N ILE A 156 14.16 -4.83 -11.32
CA ILE A 156 15.18 -4.25 -10.43
C ILE A 156 16.12 -3.45 -11.33
N VAL A 157 16.25 -2.16 -11.04
CA VAL A 157 17.02 -1.22 -11.85
C VAL A 157 17.90 -0.34 -10.97
N PRO A 158 19.00 0.23 -11.49
CA PRO A 158 19.79 1.20 -10.76
C PRO A 158 18.95 2.43 -10.38
N ARG A 159 19.22 3.02 -9.20
CA ARG A 159 18.62 4.32 -8.84
C ARG A 159 19.25 5.41 -9.70
N GLU A 160 18.42 6.31 -10.21
CA GLU A 160 18.90 7.48 -10.91
C GLU A 160 19.46 8.51 -9.92
N GLY A 161 20.57 9.15 -10.26
CA GLY A 161 21.13 10.27 -9.50
C GLY A 161 22.20 9.93 -8.46
N GLU A 162 22.54 8.67 -8.26
CA GLU A 162 23.71 8.28 -7.48
C GLU A 162 24.86 7.96 -8.46
N GLY A 163 25.52 9.01 -8.84
CA GLY A 163 26.77 8.91 -9.58
C GLY A 163 27.96 8.79 -8.65
#